data_135caa669810d1371a9253d8cd4e9240
#
_entry.id   135caa669810d1371a9253d8cd4e9240
#
_cell.length_a   1.000
_cell.length_b   1.000
_cell.length_c   1.000
_cell.angle_alpha   90.00
_cell.angle_beta   90.00
_cell.angle_gamma   90.00
#
_symmetry.space_group_name_H-M   'P 1'
#
loop_
_entity.id
_entity.type
_entity.pdbx_description
1 polymer ?
#
loop_
_entity_poly.entity_id
_entity_poly.type
_entity_poly.pdbx_seq_one_letter_code
_entity_poly.pdbx_strand_id
1 'polypeptide(L)'
;MKKLVVLFVVIWFGWQMQARQVLFPFPILGGELSNSAVTCVEDIDNVMPRMRALGLNTVLVPAYWELLESTEGRFDFTLTDRVIDKARENGLKVIFLWFGAWKNSMSCYAPLWFKTDTKRFPRAMTKTGKPMEIASCFSANVLQADNKAFTAFMRHLAEKDKGIGTVIMLQIENEIGMLEAARDHSPLAENTYDAPIPKVLWKTLGLRQRKTWRECFGDDPYGEEKFMAYHYAKYVEQLAQTARSIYDMPLYVNAAMNSRGRQPGQYPSAGPLAHLADFWHAGAPSIDLLAPDIYDTGFKGWADRYALPDNQLFVPESRCCENSGVRALYVFGEHRAIGFSPFAIDQSEPQSTASVTEAYRLIRQVFDLEDVSSYRRWGLLFDQEDKERTIIDDKTVITCRHFFTLPWDPRATDGSEWPEGGAMLLRLAKDEYLLAGSGIVVSFATEYEKQFEEEKELGEDGFVAEGKPSKEQKLIPNRFLGKRKGIGFVDEVRVDSLGQLRYLRRENGDQDHQGRHARISCGEWKILHIKLYEY
;
A
#
# COMPACT_ATOMS: atom_id res chain seq x y z
N MET A 1 59.84 21.05 -13.94
CA MET A 1 59.35 19.80 -13.35
C MET A 1 57.83 19.90 -13.17
N LYS A 2 57.09 19.34 -14.11
CA LYS A 2 55.60 19.34 -14.05
C LYS A 2 55.15 18.12 -13.26
N LYS A 3 54.45 18.32 -12.15
CA LYS A 3 53.83 17.24 -11.38
C LYS A 3 52.51 16.85 -12.03
N LEU A 4 52.47 15.62 -12.53
CA LEU A 4 51.26 14.96 -13.05
C LEU A 4 50.43 14.48 -11.86
N VAL A 5 49.25 15.04 -11.68
CA VAL A 5 48.27 14.55 -10.70
C VAL A 5 47.41 13.53 -11.45
N VAL A 6 47.55 12.24 -11.10
CA VAL A 6 46.70 11.16 -11.60
C VAL A 6 45.49 11.07 -10.69
N LEU A 7 44.33 11.44 -11.22
CA LEU A 7 43.05 11.32 -10.54
C LEU A 7 42.54 9.89 -10.73
N PHE A 8 42.57 9.05 -9.68
CA PHE A 8 41.91 7.74 -9.69
C PHE A 8 40.40 7.94 -9.48
N VAL A 9 39.65 7.82 -10.56
CA VAL A 9 38.19 7.67 -10.48
C VAL A 9 37.90 6.21 -10.13
N VAL A 10 37.59 5.91 -8.90
CA VAL A 10 37.08 4.60 -8.47
C VAL A 10 35.61 4.53 -8.90
N ILE A 11 35.34 3.87 -10.02
CA ILE A 11 33.96 3.55 -10.42
C ILE A 11 33.51 2.40 -9.51
N TRP A 12 32.68 2.75 -8.55
CA TRP A 12 31.98 1.79 -7.69
C TRP A 12 30.83 1.16 -8.50
N PHE A 13 31.07 0.03 -9.15
CA PHE A 13 30.00 -0.82 -9.64
C PHE A 13 29.40 -1.57 -8.44
N GLY A 14 28.51 -0.93 -7.70
CA GLY A 14 27.56 -1.64 -6.86
C GLY A 14 26.58 -2.36 -7.80
N TRP A 15 26.62 -3.68 -7.82
CA TRP A 15 25.50 -4.47 -8.29
C TRP A 15 24.34 -4.24 -7.31
N GLN A 16 23.54 -3.20 -7.53
CA GLN A 16 22.20 -3.15 -7.01
C GLN A 16 21.44 -4.22 -7.78
N MET A 17 21.03 -5.28 -7.08
CA MET A 17 19.95 -6.13 -7.58
C MET A 17 18.73 -5.21 -7.68
N GLN A 18 18.44 -4.79 -8.90
CA GLN A 18 17.26 -3.97 -9.15
C GLN A 18 16.05 -4.88 -8.94
N ALA A 19 15.20 -4.56 -7.97
CA ALA A 19 13.96 -5.30 -7.75
C ALA A 19 13.18 -5.38 -9.06
N ARG A 20 12.56 -6.52 -9.33
CA ARG A 20 11.73 -6.73 -10.52
C ARG A 20 10.56 -5.74 -10.45
N GLN A 21 10.47 -4.84 -11.41
CA GLN A 21 9.33 -3.95 -11.48
C GLN A 21 8.07 -4.75 -11.86
N VAL A 22 7.07 -4.71 -10.99
CA VAL A 22 5.76 -5.32 -11.23
C VAL A 22 4.92 -4.35 -12.04
N LEU A 23 4.58 -4.74 -13.26
CA LEU A 23 3.79 -3.92 -14.17
C LEU A 23 2.44 -4.60 -14.46
N PHE A 24 1.37 -3.87 -14.17
CA PHE A 24 0.03 -4.23 -14.58
C PHE A 24 -0.50 -3.20 -15.57
N PRO A 25 -1.28 -3.60 -16.57
CA PRO A 25 -1.89 -2.68 -17.54
C PRO A 25 -3.08 -1.88 -16.94
N PHE A 26 -3.39 -2.10 -15.67
CA PHE A 26 -4.47 -1.45 -14.93
C PHE A 26 -4.11 -1.33 -13.44
N PRO A 27 -4.69 -0.36 -12.73
CA PRO A 27 -4.56 -0.29 -11.28
C PRO A 27 -5.32 -1.45 -10.63
N ILE A 28 -4.73 -2.10 -9.61
CA ILE A 28 -5.44 -3.11 -8.83
C ILE A 28 -6.42 -2.40 -7.90
N LEU A 29 -7.68 -2.37 -8.30
CA LEU A 29 -8.81 -1.90 -7.49
C LEU A 29 -9.33 -3.12 -6.73
N GLY A 30 -8.63 -3.43 -5.65
CA GLY A 30 -8.77 -4.68 -4.93
C GLY A 30 -9.78 -4.64 -3.79
N GLY A 31 -10.08 -5.81 -3.28
CA GLY A 31 -10.74 -6.03 -2.01
C GLY A 31 -10.32 -7.40 -1.50
N GLU A 32 -9.82 -7.45 -0.27
CA GLU A 32 -9.50 -8.70 0.37
C GLU A 32 -10.75 -9.27 1.04
N LEU A 33 -11.03 -10.53 0.75
CA LEU A 33 -12.15 -11.23 1.36
C LEU A 33 -11.81 -11.63 2.81
N SER A 34 -12.83 -11.73 3.64
CA SER A 34 -12.66 -12.21 5.01
C SER A 34 -12.06 -13.62 5.04
N ASN A 35 -11.38 -13.94 6.15
CA ASN A 35 -10.58 -15.17 6.28
C ASN A 35 -11.35 -16.47 6.02
N SER A 36 -12.68 -16.48 6.10
CA SER A 36 -13.51 -17.67 5.89
C SER A 36 -14.50 -17.53 4.73
N ALA A 37 -14.34 -16.49 3.88
CA ALA A 37 -15.32 -16.14 2.85
C ALA A 37 -15.49 -17.17 1.73
N VAL A 38 -14.51 -18.05 1.54
CA VAL A 38 -14.48 -19.00 0.41
C VAL A 38 -14.23 -20.44 0.85
N THR A 39 -14.80 -20.83 1.99
CA THR A 39 -14.64 -22.18 2.56
C THR A 39 -15.64 -23.18 2.01
N CYS A 40 -16.64 -22.75 1.23
CA CYS A 40 -17.56 -23.61 0.49
C CYS A 40 -17.92 -23.00 -0.87
N VAL A 41 -18.45 -23.82 -1.77
CA VAL A 41 -18.81 -23.41 -3.15
C VAL A 41 -19.91 -22.36 -3.15
N GLU A 42 -20.89 -22.47 -2.27
CA GLU A 42 -22.02 -21.54 -2.18
C GLU A 42 -21.57 -20.13 -1.80
N ASP A 43 -20.64 -19.99 -0.85
CA ASP A 43 -20.09 -18.70 -0.46
C ASP A 43 -19.36 -18.03 -1.63
N ILE A 44 -18.57 -18.80 -2.41
CA ILE A 44 -17.86 -18.29 -3.59
C ILE A 44 -18.86 -17.75 -4.62
N ASP A 45 -19.96 -18.49 -4.87
CA ASP A 45 -21.00 -18.12 -5.83
C ASP A 45 -21.69 -16.81 -5.46
N ASN A 46 -21.88 -16.58 -4.17
CA ASN A 46 -22.56 -15.41 -3.65
C ASN A 46 -21.63 -14.17 -3.55
N VAL A 47 -20.36 -14.35 -3.21
CA VAL A 47 -19.45 -13.22 -2.96
C VAL A 47 -18.95 -12.55 -4.25
N MET A 48 -18.61 -13.33 -5.29
CA MET A 48 -17.95 -12.77 -6.49
C MET A 48 -18.82 -11.74 -7.24
N PRO A 49 -20.13 -11.93 -7.49
CA PRO A 49 -20.97 -10.90 -8.11
C PRO A 49 -21.04 -9.62 -7.28
N ARG A 50 -21.06 -9.73 -5.93
CA ARG A 50 -21.08 -8.59 -5.02
C ARG A 50 -19.79 -7.76 -5.14
N MET A 51 -18.63 -8.42 -5.21
CA MET A 51 -17.35 -7.72 -5.39
C MET A 51 -17.32 -6.92 -6.69
N ARG A 52 -17.83 -7.52 -7.77
CA ARG A 52 -17.97 -6.79 -9.04
C ARG A 52 -18.91 -5.59 -8.95
N ALA A 53 -20.02 -5.73 -8.23
CA ALA A 53 -20.98 -4.64 -8.01
C ALA A 53 -20.41 -3.47 -7.22
N LEU A 54 -19.46 -3.72 -6.30
CA LEU A 54 -18.71 -2.69 -5.57
C LEU A 54 -17.65 -1.98 -6.45
N GLY A 55 -17.52 -2.36 -7.71
CA GLY A 55 -16.56 -1.73 -8.63
C GLY A 55 -15.14 -2.28 -8.54
N LEU A 56 -14.91 -3.39 -7.86
CA LEU A 56 -13.61 -4.05 -7.86
C LEU A 56 -13.27 -4.59 -9.27
N ASN A 57 -11.98 -4.66 -9.57
CA ASN A 57 -11.46 -5.43 -10.70
C ASN A 57 -10.65 -6.64 -10.27
N THR A 58 -10.31 -6.73 -8.98
CA THR A 58 -9.46 -7.77 -8.41
C THR A 58 -9.98 -8.15 -7.02
N VAL A 59 -9.96 -9.44 -6.71
CA VAL A 59 -10.24 -9.96 -5.36
C VAL A 59 -9.01 -10.66 -4.81
N LEU A 60 -8.70 -10.42 -3.54
CA LEU A 60 -7.67 -11.13 -2.79
C LEU A 60 -8.37 -12.25 -2.02
N VAL A 61 -7.97 -13.49 -2.26
CA VAL A 61 -8.73 -14.67 -1.85
C VAL A 61 -7.84 -15.69 -1.14
N PRO A 62 -8.18 -16.12 0.09
CA PRO A 62 -7.43 -17.16 0.77
C PRO A 62 -7.40 -18.48 0.02
N ALA A 63 -6.23 -19.14 0.00
CA ALA A 63 -6.05 -20.52 -0.39
C ALA A 63 -5.62 -21.32 0.85
N TYR A 64 -6.51 -22.10 1.40
CA TYR A 64 -6.37 -22.74 2.71
C TYR A 64 -5.66 -24.08 2.58
N TRP A 65 -4.45 -24.23 3.13
CA TRP A 65 -3.75 -25.53 3.11
C TRP A 65 -4.57 -26.63 3.76
N GLU A 66 -5.23 -26.35 4.90
CA GLU A 66 -6.04 -27.34 5.62
C GLU A 66 -7.23 -27.90 4.81
N LEU A 67 -7.77 -27.13 3.85
CA LEU A 67 -8.84 -27.58 2.96
C LEU A 67 -8.29 -28.22 1.69
N LEU A 68 -7.18 -27.68 1.17
CA LEU A 68 -6.49 -28.22 -0.01
C LEU A 68 -5.89 -29.61 0.24
N GLU A 69 -5.37 -29.88 1.43
CA GLU A 69 -4.72 -31.14 1.82
C GLU A 69 -5.24 -31.62 3.20
N SER A 70 -6.55 -31.75 3.36
CA SER A 70 -7.16 -32.21 4.61
C SER A 70 -6.66 -33.60 5.06
N THR A 71 -6.26 -34.43 4.12
CA THR A 71 -5.56 -35.72 4.33
C THR A 71 -4.21 -35.65 3.65
N GLU A 72 -3.13 -35.97 4.38
CA GLU A 72 -1.77 -35.89 3.87
C GLU A 72 -1.60 -36.60 2.50
N GLY A 73 -1.10 -35.84 1.54
CA GLY A 73 -0.84 -36.32 0.17
C GLY A 73 -2.08 -36.40 -0.73
N ARG A 74 -3.26 -35.99 -0.26
CA ARG A 74 -4.50 -35.95 -1.06
C ARG A 74 -4.95 -34.49 -1.22
N PHE A 75 -4.92 -34.01 -2.46
CA PHE A 75 -5.24 -32.63 -2.79
C PHE A 75 -6.63 -32.49 -3.38
N ASP A 76 -7.38 -31.49 -2.92
CA ASP A 76 -8.69 -31.11 -3.44
C ASP A 76 -8.63 -29.63 -3.87
N PHE A 77 -8.82 -29.37 -5.15
CA PHE A 77 -8.79 -28.04 -5.74
C PHE A 77 -10.19 -27.51 -6.10
N THR A 78 -11.25 -28.14 -5.63
CA THR A 78 -12.63 -27.77 -5.95
C THR A 78 -12.91 -26.29 -5.65
N LEU A 79 -12.49 -25.80 -4.48
CA LEU A 79 -12.67 -24.39 -4.09
C LEU A 79 -11.80 -23.45 -4.95
N THR A 80 -10.55 -23.83 -5.21
CA THR A 80 -9.64 -23.05 -6.07
C THR A 80 -10.22 -22.90 -7.48
N ASP A 81 -10.71 -23.99 -8.07
CA ASP A 81 -11.34 -23.97 -9.38
C ASP A 81 -12.58 -23.08 -9.39
N ARG A 82 -13.42 -23.19 -8.36
CA ARG A 82 -14.64 -22.39 -8.27
C ARG A 82 -14.34 -20.91 -8.15
N VAL A 83 -13.34 -20.52 -7.35
CA VAL A 83 -12.88 -19.13 -7.24
C VAL A 83 -12.45 -18.59 -8.61
N ILE A 84 -11.60 -19.32 -9.33
CA ILE A 84 -11.11 -18.90 -10.64
C ILE A 84 -12.25 -18.76 -11.64
N ASP A 85 -13.13 -19.75 -11.71
CA ASP A 85 -14.24 -19.76 -12.67
C ASP A 85 -15.24 -18.64 -12.37
N LYS A 86 -15.60 -18.42 -11.10
CA LYS A 86 -16.51 -17.35 -10.71
C LYS A 86 -15.90 -15.95 -10.88
N ALA A 87 -14.61 -15.80 -10.63
CA ALA A 87 -13.92 -14.56 -10.93
C ALA A 87 -13.97 -14.23 -12.42
N ARG A 88 -13.71 -15.22 -13.30
CA ARG A 88 -13.83 -15.07 -14.77
C ARG A 88 -15.24 -14.68 -15.19
N GLU A 89 -16.26 -15.39 -14.71
CA GLU A 89 -17.65 -15.09 -15.00
C GLU A 89 -18.04 -13.65 -14.66
N ASN A 90 -17.43 -13.09 -13.61
CA ASN A 90 -17.68 -11.72 -13.14
C ASN A 90 -16.67 -10.68 -13.66
N GLY A 91 -15.73 -11.06 -14.52
CA GLY A 91 -14.70 -10.14 -15.04
C GLY A 91 -13.75 -9.61 -13.96
N LEU A 92 -13.48 -10.43 -12.93
CA LEU A 92 -12.56 -10.15 -11.85
C LEU A 92 -11.21 -10.86 -12.08
N LYS A 93 -10.14 -10.24 -11.59
CA LYS A 93 -8.84 -10.88 -11.39
C LYS A 93 -8.75 -11.42 -9.97
N VAL A 94 -7.83 -12.36 -9.76
CA VAL A 94 -7.61 -13.04 -8.48
C VAL A 94 -6.16 -12.85 -8.06
N ILE A 95 -5.97 -12.53 -6.80
CA ILE A 95 -4.70 -12.67 -6.09
C ILE A 95 -4.95 -13.72 -5.01
N PHE A 96 -4.30 -14.87 -5.09
CA PHE A 96 -4.41 -15.87 -4.04
C PHE A 96 -3.46 -15.54 -2.88
N LEU A 97 -3.96 -15.76 -1.67
CA LEU A 97 -3.22 -15.65 -0.42
C LEU A 97 -2.96 -17.07 0.07
N TRP A 98 -1.71 -17.51 0.01
CA TRP A 98 -1.35 -18.83 0.50
C TRP A 98 -1.37 -18.84 2.02
N PHE A 99 -2.45 -19.38 2.60
CA PHE A 99 -2.55 -19.65 4.04
C PHE A 99 -1.96 -21.04 4.30
N GLY A 100 -0.62 -21.07 4.33
CA GLY A 100 0.19 -22.27 4.51
C GLY A 100 0.51 -22.54 5.97
N ALA A 101 1.79 -22.52 6.30
CA ALA A 101 2.26 -22.74 7.66
C ALA A 101 2.06 -21.52 8.59
N TRP A 102 1.84 -20.30 8.04
CA TRP A 102 1.57 -19.09 8.83
C TRP A 102 0.34 -18.31 8.33
N LYS A 103 -0.48 -17.88 9.29
CA LYS A 103 -1.51 -16.85 9.18
C LYS A 103 -1.54 -16.06 10.49
N ASN A 104 -1.36 -14.72 10.41
CA ASN A 104 -1.31 -13.85 11.60
C ASN A 104 -0.31 -14.34 12.67
N SER A 105 0.89 -14.72 12.23
CA SER A 105 1.94 -15.30 13.09
C SER A 105 1.53 -16.60 13.83
N MET A 106 0.58 -17.35 13.29
CA MET A 106 0.08 -18.62 13.85
C MET A 106 -0.01 -19.68 12.76
N SER A 107 0.09 -20.96 13.12
CA SER A 107 -0.07 -22.09 12.19
C SER A 107 -1.52 -22.61 12.12
N CYS A 108 -2.49 -21.69 12.18
CA CYS A 108 -3.91 -22.03 12.36
C CYS A 108 -4.55 -22.67 11.12
N TYR A 109 -4.09 -22.35 9.92
CA TYR A 109 -4.60 -22.91 8.66
C TYR A 109 -3.77 -24.09 8.11
N ALA A 110 -2.74 -24.53 8.85
CA ALA A 110 -2.08 -25.79 8.55
C ALA A 110 -3.02 -26.98 8.85
N PRO A 111 -2.97 -28.09 8.09
CA PRO A 111 -3.86 -29.22 8.27
C PRO A 111 -3.75 -29.89 9.67
N LEU A 112 -4.83 -30.54 10.11
CA LEU A 112 -4.85 -31.18 11.43
C LEU A 112 -3.75 -32.23 11.59
N TRP A 113 -3.47 -33.04 10.53
CA TRP A 113 -2.38 -34.04 10.55
C TRP A 113 -1.01 -33.40 10.76
N PHE A 114 -0.78 -32.19 10.26
CA PHE A 114 0.44 -31.39 10.50
C PHE A 114 0.47 -30.85 11.94
N LYS A 115 -0.63 -30.24 12.39
CA LYS A 115 -0.71 -29.61 13.72
C LYS A 115 -0.53 -30.61 14.86
N THR A 116 -0.95 -31.85 14.70
CA THR A 116 -0.94 -32.87 15.76
C THR A 116 0.35 -33.68 15.84
N ASP A 117 1.13 -33.78 14.76
CA ASP A 117 2.42 -34.48 14.76
C ASP A 117 3.59 -33.52 15.07
N THR A 118 3.65 -33.05 16.31
CA THR A 118 4.69 -32.10 16.76
C THR A 118 6.10 -32.68 16.83
N LYS A 119 6.26 -34.02 16.70
CA LYS A 119 7.57 -34.63 16.56
C LYS A 119 8.13 -34.44 15.16
N ARG A 120 7.30 -34.61 14.18
CA ARG A 120 7.65 -34.43 12.76
C ARG A 120 7.67 -32.95 12.37
N PHE A 121 6.74 -32.17 12.92
CA PHE A 121 6.57 -30.74 12.66
C PHE A 121 6.72 -29.94 13.98
N PRO A 122 7.96 -29.71 14.43
CA PRO A 122 8.22 -29.05 15.70
C PRO A 122 7.72 -27.61 15.72
N ARG A 123 7.26 -27.19 16.90
CA ARG A 123 6.84 -25.82 17.16
C ARG A 123 8.03 -24.93 17.50
N ALA A 124 7.90 -23.64 17.19
CA ALA A 124 8.76 -22.63 17.76
C ALA A 124 8.55 -22.55 19.27
N MET A 125 9.60 -22.17 20.02
CA MET A 125 9.60 -22.17 21.48
C MET A 125 9.93 -20.79 22.03
N THR A 126 9.30 -20.45 23.16
CA THR A 126 9.70 -19.29 23.97
C THR A 126 11.05 -19.58 24.66
N LYS A 127 11.68 -18.55 25.21
CA LYS A 127 12.93 -18.65 25.99
C LYS A 127 12.81 -19.58 27.20
N THR A 128 11.60 -19.79 27.71
CA THR A 128 11.35 -20.72 28.85
C THR A 128 11.03 -22.14 28.40
N GLY A 129 11.12 -22.44 27.08
CA GLY A 129 10.84 -23.75 26.52
C GLY A 129 9.35 -24.08 26.35
N LYS A 130 8.45 -23.09 26.46
CA LYS A 130 7.03 -23.25 26.15
C LYS A 130 6.85 -23.32 24.62
N PRO A 131 6.24 -24.40 24.06
CA PRO A 131 5.91 -24.46 22.63
C PRO A 131 4.81 -23.45 22.32
N MET A 132 4.93 -22.80 21.16
CA MET A 132 3.97 -21.81 20.65
C MET A 132 3.09 -22.42 19.57
N GLU A 133 1.95 -21.81 19.26
CA GLU A 133 1.08 -22.20 18.13
C GLU A 133 1.69 -21.73 16.78
N ILE A 134 2.97 -21.89 16.63
CA ILE A 134 3.77 -21.46 15.48
C ILE A 134 4.69 -22.62 15.09
N ALA A 135 4.67 -23.05 13.84
CA ALA A 135 5.63 -24.01 13.32
C ALA A 135 7.04 -23.39 13.31
N SER A 136 8.08 -24.20 13.57
CA SER A 136 9.45 -23.70 13.50
C SER A 136 9.95 -23.64 12.06
N CYS A 137 10.29 -22.44 11.57
CA CYS A 137 10.87 -22.26 10.24
C CYS A 137 12.26 -22.90 10.07
N PHE A 138 12.89 -23.35 11.15
CA PHE A 138 14.17 -24.06 11.14
C PHE A 138 14.01 -25.57 10.88
N SER A 139 12.78 -26.06 10.84
CA SER A 139 12.50 -27.49 10.58
C SER A 139 12.40 -27.77 9.09
N ALA A 140 13.28 -28.63 8.59
CA ALA A 140 13.22 -29.11 7.21
C ALA A 140 11.89 -29.84 6.91
N ASN A 141 11.31 -30.55 7.88
CA ASN A 141 10.05 -31.24 7.69
C ASN A 141 8.87 -30.26 7.53
N VAL A 142 8.86 -29.16 8.28
CA VAL A 142 7.87 -28.09 8.14
C VAL A 142 7.93 -27.52 6.73
N LEU A 143 9.12 -27.09 6.30
CA LEU A 143 9.32 -26.55 4.94
C LEU A 143 8.94 -27.55 3.85
N GLN A 144 9.33 -28.82 3.99
CA GLN A 144 9.02 -29.84 2.99
C GLN A 144 7.53 -30.11 2.86
N ALA A 145 6.79 -30.15 3.98
CA ALA A 145 5.36 -30.40 3.97
C ALA A 145 4.60 -29.24 3.30
N ASP A 146 4.86 -28.01 3.72
CA ASP A 146 4.28 -26.81 3.16
C ASP A 146 4.64 -26.64 1.67
N ASN A 147 5.92 -26.72 1.32
CA ASN A 147 6.36 -26.59 -0.07
C ASN A 147 5.82 -27.71 -0.98
N LYS A 148 5.53 -28.91 -0.45
CA LYS A 148 4.86 -29.98 -1.21
C LYS A 148 3.43 -29.58 -1.55
N ALA A 149 2.68 -29.08 -0.56
CA ALA A 149 1.31 -28.61 -0.78
C ALA A 149 1.27 -27.40 -1.73
N PHE A 150 2.15 -26.44 -1.49
CA PHE A 150 2.32 -25.27 -2.35
C PHE A 150 2.71 -25.65 -3.79
N THR A 151 3.59 -26.64 -3.98
CA THR A 151 3.95 -27.19 -5.30
C THR A 151 2.73 -27.74 -6.02
N ALA A 152 1.89 -28.52 -5.32
CA ALA A 152 0.67 -29.08 -5.90
C ALA A 152 -0.30 -27.96 -6.31
N PHE A 153 -0.49 -26.96 -5.46
CA PHE A 153 -1.29 -25.78 -5.74
C PHE A 153 -0.78 -25.01 -6.97
N MET A 154 0.51 -24.72 -7.03
CA MET A 154 1.12 -23.99 -8.16
C MET A 154 1.01 -24.74 -9.49
N ARG A 155 1.16 -26.06 -9.48
CA ARG A 155 0.96 -26.90 -10.68
C ARG A 155 -0.49 -26.83 -11.14
N HIS A 156 -1.43 -26.95 -10.22
CA HIS A 156 -2.84 -26.85 -10.52
C HIS A 156 -3.21 -25.47 -11.10
N LEU A 157 -2.70 -24.36 -10.49
CA LEU A 157 -2.88 -23.02 -11.06
C LEU A 157 -2.30 -22.90 -12.46
N ALA A 158 -1.12 -23.46 -12.71
CA ALA A 158 -0.51 -23.45 -14.04
C ALA A 158 -1.37 -24.20 -15.07
N GLU A 159 -1.94 -25.33 -14.71
CA GLU A 159 -2.86 -26.10 -15.58
C GLU A 159 -4.16 -25.35 -15.85
N LYS A 160 -4.74 -24.73 -14.83
CA LYS A 160 -6.06 -24.08 -14.88
C LYS A 160 -6.03 -22.68 -15.51
N ASP A 161 -4.96 -21.90 -15.30
CA ASP A 161 -4.96 -20.45 -15.59
C ASP A 161 -3.79 -19.94 -16.45
N LYS A 162 -2.69 -20.69 -16.62
CA LYS A 162 -1.54 -20.22 -17.40
C LYS A 162 -1.96 -19.89 -18.85
N GLY A 163 -1.67 -18.65 -19.23
CA GLY A 163 -2.05 -18.11 -20.55
C GLY A 163 -3.45 -17.47 -20.58
N ILE A 164 -4.27 -17.60 -19.53
CA ILE A 164 -5.57 -16.94 -19.38
C ILE A 164 -5.40 -15.68 -18.53
N GLY A 165 -4.62 -15.76 -17.45
CA GLY A 165 -4.29 -14.62 -16.59
C GLY A 165 -5.46 -14.11 -15.77
N THR A 166 -6.27 -15.00 -15.21
CA THR A 166 -7.25 -14.66 -14.17
C THR A 166 -6.51 -14.41 -12.85
N VAL A 167 -5.58 -15.32 -12.50
CA VAL A 167 -4.69 -15.18 -11.36
C VAL A 167 -3.52 -14.30 -11.78
N ILE A 168 -3.35 -13.16 -11.13
CA ILE A 168 -2.36 -12.14 -11.54
C ILE A 168 -1.18 -11.97 -10.58
N MET A 169 -1.30 -12.41 -9.35
CA MET A 169 -0.29 -12.30 -8.30
C MET A 169 -0.57 -13.34 -7.21
N LEU A 170 0.43 -13.64 -6.41
CA LEU A 170 0.33 -14.55 -5.28
C LEU A 170 1.00 -13.96 -4.06
N GLN A 171 0.34 -14.05 -2.90
CA GLN A 171 0.94 -13.83 -1.59
C GLN A 171 1.47 -15.15 -1.05
N ILE A 172 2.71 -15.15 -0.55
CA ILE A 172 3.31 -16.31 0.09
C ILE A 172 3.22 -16.14 1.59
N GLU A 173 2.53 -17.07 2.25
CA GLU A 173 2.13 -16.99 3.65
C GLU A 173 1.28 -15.74 3.92
N ASN A 174 0.78 -15.56 5.12
CA ASN A 174 0.11 -14.33 5.51
C ASN A 174 0.61 -13.86 6.86
N GLU A 175 1.09 -12.61 6.89
CA GLU A 175 1.61 -11.98 8.11
C GLU A 175 2.55 -12.92 8.88
N ILE A 176 3.47 -13.57 8.15
CA ILE A 176 4.47 -14.45 8.74
C ILE A 176 5.26 -13.69 9.79
N GLY A 177 5.37 -14.24 11.00
CA GLY A 177 6.01 -13.52 12.08
C GLY A 177 6.11 -14.35 13.36
N MET A 178 6.72 -13.74 14.39
CA MET A 178 6.81 -14.26 15.75
C MET A 178 5.92 -13.49 16.70
N LEU A 179 5.21 -14.19 17.55
CA LEU A 179 4.40 -13.62 18.63
C LEU A 179 4.68 -14.37 19.92
N GLU A 180 4.56 -13.70 21.06
CA GLU A 180 5.00 -14.09 22.40
C GLU A 180 6.53 -14.09 22.61
N ALA A 181 7.35 -14.08 21.55
CA ALA A 181 8.81 -13.96 21.61
C ALA A 181 9.34 -13.27 20.35
N ALA A 182 10.51 -12.64 20.43
CA ALA A 182 11.15 -12.00 19.29
C ALA A 182 11.79 -13.03 18.32
N ARG A 183 12.15 -14.22 18.83
CA ARG A 183 12.68 -15.34 18.04
C ARG A 183 12.24 -16.70 18.56
N ASP A 184 12.41 -17.72 17.73
CA ASP A 184 12.33 -19.11 18.13
C ASP A 184 13.54 -19.49 19.01
N HIS A 185 13.28 -20.11 20.15
CA HIS A 185 14.27 -20.65 21.08
C HIS A 185 14.32 -22.21 21.08
N SER A 186 13.80 -22.84 20.03
CA SER A 186 13.96 -24.27 19.83
C SER A 186 15.45 -24.66 19.68
N PRO A 187 15.85 -25.89 19.95
CA PRO A 187 17.25 -26.33 19.80
C PRO A 187 17.82 -26.09 18.39
N LEU A 188 16.99 -26.19 17.36
CA LEU A 188 17.38 -25.89 15.97
C LEU A 188 17.69 -24.41 15.79
N ALA A 189 16.85 -23.54 16.34
CA ALA A 189 17.02 -22.10 16.28
C ALA A 189 18.23 -21.62 17.07
N GLU A 190 18.46 -22.16 18.30
CA GLU A 190 19.63 -21.82 19.12
C GLU A 190 20.95 -22.15 18.42
N ASN A 191 21.06 -23.35 17.84
CA ASN A 191 22.25 -23.74 17.08
C ASN A 191 22.51 -22.80 15.89
N THR A 192 21.47 -22.30 15.28
CA THR A 192 21.57 -21.38 14.13
C THR A 192 21.90 -19.95 14.58
N TYR A 193 21.38 -19.53 15.73
CA TYR A 193 21.63 -18.19 16.31
C TYR A 193 23.09 -18.02 16.75
N ASP A 194 23.70 -19.07 17.28
CA ASP A 194 25.10 -19.08 17.69
C ASP A 194 26.08 -19.26 16.51
N ALA A 195 25.58 -19.62 15.34
CA ALA A 195 26.38 -19.70 14.12
C ALA A 195 26.75 -18.33 13.56
N PRO A 196 27.85 -18.19 12.80
CA PRO A 196 28.16 -16.96 12.09
C PRO A 196 27.10 -16.61 11.06
N ILE A 197 26.77 -15.30 10.94
CA ILE A 197 25.79 -14.84 9.95
C ILE A 197 26.16 -15.27 8.52
N PRO A 198 25.16 -15.56 7.65
CA PRO A 198 25.40 -15.99 6.28
C PRO A 198 26.18 -14.95 5.46
N LYS A 199 27.03 -15.44 4.55
CA LYS A 199 27.89 -14.58 3.71
C LYS A 199 27.11 -13.58 2.88
N VAL A 200 25.94 -13.96 2.35
CA VAL A 200 25.06 -13.09 1.58
C VAL A 200 24.64 -11.89 2.42
N LEU A 201 24.18 -12.14 3.64
CA LEU A 201 23.64 -11.10 4.52
C LEU A 201 24.72 -10.09 4.95
N TRP A 202 25.89 -10.57 5.43
CA TRP A 202 26.91 -9.60 5.84
C TRP A 202 27.49 -8.78 4.67
N LYS A 203 27.45 -9.31 3.45
CA LYS A 203 27.81 -8.54 2.25
C LYS A 203 26.77 -7.50 1.91
N THR A 204 25.48 -7.89 1.92
CA THR A 204 24.36 -6.98 1.65
C THR A 204 24.34 -5.82 2.65
N LEU A 205 24.54 -6.11 3.93
CA LEU A 205 24.57 -5.10 4.99
C LEU A 205 25.90 -4.33 5.10
N GLY A 206 26.89 -4.59 4.24
CA GLY A 206 28.20 -3.91 4.25
C GLY A 206 29.02 -4.15 5.51
N LEU A 207 28.81 -5.26 6.21
CA LEU A 207 29.54 -5.57 7.44
C LEU A 207 30.99 -5.97 7.13
N ARG A 208 31.94 -5.51 7.95
CA ARG A 208 33.38 -5.74 7.70
C ARG A 208 33.86 -7.14 8.04
N GLN A 209 33.20 -7.82 8.98
CA GLN A 209 33.59 -9.13 9.47
C GLN A 209 32.37 -10.03 9.66
N ARG A 210 32.56 -11.33 9.38
CA ARG A 210 31.54 -12.35 9.63
C ARG A 210 31.62 -12.77 11.11
N LYS A 211 30.62 -12.38 11.88
CA LYS A 211 30.45 -12.69 13.30
C LYS A 211 29.12 -13.41 13.51
N THR A 212 28.84 -13.83 14.74
CA THR A 212 27.56 -14.40 15.14
C THR A 212 26.45 -13.34 15.09
N TRP A 213 25.19 -13.76 15.11
CA TRP A 213 24.05 -12.87 15.15
C TRP A 213 24.10 -11.91 16.34
N ARG A 214 24.40 -12.44 17.52
CA ARG A 214 24.55 -11.68 18.77
C ARG A 214 25.64 -10.60 18.69
N GLU A 215 26.78 -10.95 18.13
CA GLU A 215 27.90 -10.00 17.98
C GLU A 215 27.62 -8.90 16.94
N CYS A 216 26.77 -9.18 15.93
CA CYS A 216 26.45 -8.23 14.88
C CYS A 216 25.31 -7.30 15.26
N PHE A 217 24.28 -7.81 15.92
CA PHE A 217 23.00 -7.12 16.07
C PHE A 217 22.55 -6.93 17.54
N GLY A 218 23.33 -7.43 18.51
CA GLY A 218 22.97 -7.40 19.93
C GLY A 218 22.23 -8.64 20.41
N ASP A 219 22.14 -8.78 21.73
CA ASP A 219 21.43 -9.85 22.43
C ASP A 219 20.20 -9.29 23.13
N ASP A 220 19.39 -8.61 22.36
CA ASP A 220 18.14 -7.96 22.75
C ASP A 220 17.01 -8.32 21.76
N PRO A 221 15.75 -8.03 22.07
CA PRO A 221 14.63 -8.37 21.19
C PRO A 221 14.78 -7.85 19.75
N TYR A 222 15.44 -6.72 19.52
CA TYR A 222 15.64 -6.15 18.17
C TYR A 222 16.71 -6.91 17.37
N GLY A 223 17.76 -7.40 18.04
CA GLY A 223 18.74 -8.31 17.43
C GLY A 223 18.12 -9.66 17.09
N GLU A 224 17.31 -10.19 18.01
CA GLU A 224 16.56 -11.44 17.85
C GLU A 224 15.55 -11.36 16.70
N GLU A 225 14.85 -10.23 16.55
CA GLU A 225 13.91 -9.98 15.45
C GLU A 225 14.61 -10.03 14.08
N LYS A 226 15.77 -9.40 13.94
CA LYS A 226 16.56 -9.42 12.69
C LYS A 226 16.97 -10.84 12.29
N PHE A 227 17.34 -11.66 13.28
CA PHE A 227 17.63 -13.07 13.05
C PHE A 227 16.42 -13.82 12.48
N MET A 228 15.24 -13.65 13.10
CA MET A 228 14.04 -14.31 12.64
C MET A 228 13.60 -13.80 11.27
N ALA A 229 13.67 -12.49 11.02
CA ALA A 229 13.31 -11.88 9.73
C ALA A 229 14.08 -12.51 8.57
N TYR A 230 15.39 -12.67 8.71
CA TYR A 230 16.19 -13.34 7.69
C TYR A 230 15.79 -14.80 7.49
N HIS A 231 15.50 -15.54 8.57
CA HIS A 231 15.16 -16.95 8.48
C HIS A 231 13.75 -17.19 7.96
N TYR A 232 12.79 -16.32 8.27
CA TYR A 232 11.47 -16.31 7.62
C TYR A 232 11.59 -15.99 6.14
N ALA A 233 12.38 -14.98 5.78
CA ALA A 233 12.66 -14.68 4.39
C ALA A 233 13.27 -15.89 3.66
N LYS A 234 14.21 -16.62 4.28
CA LYS A 234 14.80 -17.84 3.71
C LYS A 234 13.81 -18.98 3.53
N TYR A 235 12.84 -19.10 4.44
CA TYR A 235 11.75 -20.06 4.31
C TYR A 235 10.86 -19.69 3.11
N VAL A 236 10.40 -18.45 3.04
CA VAL A 236 9.57 -17.92 1.96
C VAL A 236 10.28 -18.02 0.59
N GLU A 237 11.61 -17.81 0.56
CA GLU A 237 12.40 -17.95 -0.67
C GLU A 237 12.26 -19.34 -1.30
N GLN A 238 12.15 -20.41 -0.50
CA GLN A 238 11.99 -21.77 -1.05
C GLN A 238 10.64 -21.95 -1.75
N LEU A 239 9.57 -21.38 -1.17
CA LEU A 239 8.25 -21.37 -1.81
C LEU A 239 8.25 -20.47 -3.05
N ALA A 240 8.88 -19.30 -2.96
CA ALA A 240 8.98 -18.36 -4.08
C ALA A 240 9.72 -18.97 -5.27
N GLN A 241 10.84 -19.68 -5.06
CA GLN A 241 11.57 -20.40 -6.11
C GLN A 241 10.70 -21.51 -6.72
N THR A 242 9.91 -22.20 -5.92
CA THR A 242 8.96 -23.20 -6.41
C THR A 242 7.93 -22.55 -7.33
N ALA A 243 7.30 -21.44 -6.91
CA ALA A 243 6.36 -20.69 -7.74
C ALA A 243 7.01 -20.25 -9.07
N ARG A 244 8.20 -19.63 -9.02
CA ARG A 244 8.94 -19.18 -10.21
C ARG A 244 9.23 -20.31 -11.20
N SER A 245 9.52 -21.49 -10.70
CA SER A 245 9.86 -22.65 -11.55
C SER A 245 8.65 -23.25 -12.27
N ILE A 246 7.44 -23.09 -11.71
CA ILE A 246 6.20 -23.73 -12.20
C ILE A 246 5.36 -22.74 -12.99
N TYR A 247 5.02 -21.62 -12.36
CA TYR A 247 4.19 -20.57 -12.95
C TYR A 247 4.71 -19.21 -12.48
N ASP A 248 5.58 -18.60 -13.27
CA ASP A 248 6.21 -17.31 -12.98
C ASP A 248 5.17 -16.19 -13.06
N MET A 249 4.82 -15.65 -11.89
CA MET A 249 3.94 -14.50 -11.72
C MET A 249 4.49 -13.60 -10.61
N PRO A 250 4.03 -12.35 -10.48
CA PRO A 250 4.39 -11.49 -9.35
C PRO A 250 4.10 -12.15 -7.99
N LEU A 251 5.06 -12.01 -7.06
CA LEU A 251 5.00 -12.58 -5.71
C LEU A 251 5.19 -11.49 -4.67
N TYR A 252 4.41 -11.52 -3.62
CA TYR A 252 4.60 -10.61 -2.49
C TYR A 252 4.44 -11.32 -1.14
N VAL A 253 4.86 -10.62 -0.12
CA VAL A 253 4.64 -10.95 1.29
C VAL A 253 4.07 -9.73 2.00
N ASN A 254 3.19 -9.95 2.96
CA ASN A 254 2.55 -8.89 3.72
C ASN A 254 3.01 -8.85 5.19
N ALA A 255 2.95 -7.69 5.80
CA ALA A 255 3.37 -7.46 7.17
C ALA A 255 2.23 -6.91 8.02
N ALA A 256 1.91 -7.60 9.12
CA ALA A 256 1.24 -6.97 10.24
C ALA A 256 2.13 -5.86 10.81
N MET A 257 1.60 -4.64 10.94
CA MET A 257 2.39 -3.50 11.38
C MET A 257 2.84 -3.64 12.84
N ASN A 258 4.02 -3.11 13.14
CA ASN A 258 4.51 -3.02 14.50
C ASN A 258 3.79 -1.90 15.26
N SER A 259 3.02 -2.25 16.28
CA SER A 259 2.31 -1.28 17.12
C SER A 259 3.27 -0.35 17.86
N ARG A 260 2.89 0.93 17.96
CA ARG A 260 3.70 1.96 18.62
C ARG A 260 3.99 1.60 20.08
N GLY A 261 5.25 1.82 20.50
CA GLY A 261 5.69 1.59 21.88
C GLY A 261 5.82 0.13 22.30
N ARG A 262 5.64 -0.82 21.38
CA ARG A 262 5.85 -2.25 21.64
C ARG A 262 7.22 -2.72 21.17
N GLN A 263 7.77 -3.70 21.87
CA GLN A 263 9.02 -4.38 21.52
C GLN A 263 8.75 -5.65 20.70
N PRO A 264 9.73 -6.13 19.92
CA PRO A 264 9.63 -7.40 19.23
C PRO A 264 9.20 -8.55 20.17
N GLY A 265 8.28 -9.39 19.70
CA GLY A 265 7.60 -10.41 20.49
C GLY A 265 6.29 -9.94 21.14
N GLN A 266 6.05 -8.63 21.21
CA GLN A 266 4.77 -8.05 21.66
C GLN A 266 3.85 -7.63 20.50
N TYR A 267 4.33 -7.73 19.28
CA TYR A 267 3.61 -7.60 18.02
C TYR A 267 4.07 -8.73 17.10
N PRO A 268 3.37 -9.02 15.98
CA PRO A 268 3.84 -9.96 14.96
C PRO A 268 5.19 -9.52 14.39
N SER A 269 6.27 -10.03 14.99
CA SER A 269 7.64 -9.58 14.78
C SER A 269 8.31 -10.35 13.64
N ALA A 270 9.35 -9.79 13.07
CA ALA A 270 10.18 -10.43 12.04
C ALA A 270 9.48 -10.68 10.69
N GLY A 271 8.23 -10.27 10.51
CA GLY A 271 7.60 -10.18 9.20
C GLY A 271 8.31 -9.19 8.26
N PRO A 272 7.82 -8.97 7.05
CA PRO A 272 8.41 -8.02 6.08
C PRO A 272 8.17 -6.56 6.47
N LEU A 273 8.51 -6.21 7.71
CA LEU A 273 8.41 -4.86 8.26
C LEU A 273 9.42 -3.92 7.61
N ALA A 274 9.06 -2.66 7.44
CA ALA A 274 9.90 -1.68 6.73
C ALA A 274 11.34 -1.59 7.29
N HIS A 275 11.54 -1.68 8.62
CA HIS A 275 12.86 -1.65 9.23
C HIS A 275 13.67 -2.95 9.08
N LEU A 276 13.06 -4.00 8.54
CA LEU A 276 13.67 -5.31 8.27
C LEU A 276 13.82 -5.59 6.77
N ALA A 277 13.51 -4.61 5.91
CA ALA A 277 13.50 -4.79 4.45
C ALA A 277 14.83 -5.37 3.92
N ASP A 278 15.98 -4.89 4.40
CA ASP A 278 17.30 -5.39 3.99
C ASP A 278 17.49 -6.89 4.29
N PHE A 279 16.93 -7.36 5.41
CA PHE A 279 16.98 -8.78 5.79
C PHE A 279 16.08 -9.63 4.92
N TRP A 280 14.92 -9.10 4.57
CA TRP A 280 13.96 -9.74 3.68
C TRP A 280 14.50 -9.81 2.25
N HIS A 281 15.01 -8.71 1.70
CA HIS A 281 15.63 -8.71 0.36
C HIS A 281 16.84 -9.65 0.28
N ALA A 282 17.67 -9.70 1.34
CA ALA A 282 18.80 -10.61 1.38
C ALA A 282 18.39 -12.09 1.52
N GLY A 283 17.29 -12.37 2.20
CA GLY A 283 16.79 -13.71 2.47
C GLY A 283 15.87 -14.26 1.36
N ALA A 284 15.06 -13.43 0.75
CA ALA A 284 14.03 -13.80 -0.23
C ALA A 284 14.12 -12.95 -1.53
N PRO A 285 15.21 -13.06 -2.30
CA PRO A 285 15.39 -12.26 -3.51
C PRO A 285 14.40 -12.59 -4.64
N SER A 286 13.65 -13.69 -4.54
CA SER A 286 12.61 -14.06 -5.50
C SER A 286 11.26 -13.40 -5.23
N ILE A 287 11.10 -12.69 -4.10
CA ILE A 287 9.91 -11.88 -3.81
C ILE A 287 10.03 -10.53 -4.51
N ASP A 288 8.96 -10.08 -5.16
CA ASP A 288 8.92 -8.80 -5.87
C ASP A 288 8.57 -7.62 -4.95
N LEU A 289 7.68 -7.83 -3.96
CA LEU A 289 7.13 -6.76 -3.14
C LEU A 289 7.06 -7.17 -1.66
N LEU A 290 7.41 -6.21 -0.80
CA LEU A 290 7.08 -6.22 0.62
C LEU A 290 5.89 -5.27 0.80
N ALA A 291 4.78 -5.76 1.33
CA ALA A 291 3.52 -5.04 1.35
C ALA A 291 3.02 -4.78 2.78
N PRO A 292 2.50 -3.58 3.10
CA PRO A 292 2.01 -3.25 4.43
C PRO A 292 0.51 -3.53 4.57
N ASP A 293 0.10 -4.09 5.73
CA ASP A 293 -1.30 -4.19 6.14
C ASP A 293 -1.61 -3.02 7.08
N ILE A 294 -2.17 -1.94 6.53
CA ILE A 294 -2.26 -0.67 7.23
C ILE A 294 -3.57 -0.53 8.00
N TYR A 295 -3.54 -0.89 9.27
CA TYR A 295 -4.65 -0.72 10.22
C TYR A 295 -4.44 0.41 11.22
N ASP A 296 -3.19 0.82 11.41
CA ASP A 296 -2.78 1.85 12.38
C ASP A 296 -3.14 3.26 11.91
N THR A 297 -3.20 4.20 12.87
CA THR A 297 -3.25 5.63 12.59
C THR A 297 -1.96 6.09 11.90
N GLY A 298 -2.02 7.21 11.19
CA GLY A 298 -0.85 7.74 10.47
C GLY A 298 -0.61 7.00 9.15
N PHE A 299 -1.67 6.70 8.42
CA PHE A 299 -1.68 5.97 7.15
C PHE A 299 -0.61 6.46 6.17
N LYS A 300 -0.44 7.79 6.01
CA LYS A 300 0.60 8.37 5.12
C LYS A 300 2.01 7.90 5.47
N GLY A 301 2.38 8.01 6.75
CA GLY A 301 3.72 7.62 7.19
C GLY A 301 4.01 6.13 7.08
N TRP A 302 2.99 5.27 7.12
CA TRP A 302 3.16 3.85 6.84
C TRP A 302 3.32 3.59 5.34
N ALA A 303 2.52 4.21 4.49
CA ALA A 303 2.65 4.11 3.04
C ALA A 303 4.05 4.60 2.56
N ASP A 304 4.52 5.72 3.09
CA ASP A 304 5.85 6.29 2.77
C ASP A 304 7.00 5.30 3.03
N ARG A 305 6.90 4.51 4.10
CA ARG A 305 7.96 3.55 4.47
C ARG A 305 8.09 2.37 3.53
N TYR A 306 7.05 2.05 2.76
CA TYR A 306 7.03 0.95 1.80
C TYR A 306 7.14 1.40 0.35
N ALA A 307 6.89 2.67 0.06
CA ALA A 307 7.06 3.26 -1.26
C ALA A 307 8.54 3.62 -1.51
N LEU A 308 9.37 2.62 -1.78
CA LEU A 308 10.82 2.78 -1.94
C LEU A 308 11.23 2.60 -3.42
N PRO A 309 12.42 3.08 -3.83
CA PRO A 309 12.89 2.90 -5.21
C PRO A 309 12.98 1.44 -5.66
N ASP A 310 13.20 0.53 -4.73
CA ASP A 310 13.32 -0.92 -4.93
C ASP A 310 12.09 -1.70 -4.44
N ASN A 311 11.05 -1.01 -3.98
CA ASN A 311 9.81 -1.61 -3.52
C ASN A 311 8.59 -0.76 -3.93
N GLN A 312 7.87 -1.19 -4.97
CA GLN A 312 6.63 -0.53 -5.38
C GLN A 312 5.56 -0.72 -4.31
N LEU A 313 4.82 0.34 -4.01
CA LEU A 313 3.75 0.25 -3.01
C LEU A 313 2.57 -0.58 -3.54
N PHE A 314 2.22 -1.62 -2.80
CA PHE A 314 0.96 -2.33 -2.85
C PHE A 314 0.39 -2.37 -1.42
N VAL A 315 -0.86 -1.97 -1.25
CA VAL A 315 -1.56 -2.07 0.05
C VAL A 315 -2.58 -3.20 -0.06
N PRO A 316 -2.21 -4.43 0.31
CA PRO A 316 -3.09 -5.59 0.17
C PRO A 316 -4.18 -5.61 1.22
N GLU A 317 -3.89 -5.07 2.42
CA GLU A 317 -4.84 -4.99 3.51
C GLU A 317 -4.90 -3.58 4.10
N SER A 318 -6.09 -3.10 4.35
CA SER A 318 -6.34 -1.91 5.18
C SER A 318 -7.73 -2.02 5.81
N ARG A 319 -7.97 -1.24 6.87
CA ARG A 319 -9.32 -1.17 7.45
C ARG A 319 -10.33 -0.71 6.39
N CYS A 320 -11.41 -1.47 6.20
CA CYS A 320 -12.54 -1.03 5.38
C CYS A 320 -13.41 -0.07 6.22
N CYS A 321 -13.33 1.22 5.90
CA CYS A 321 -14.03 2.29 6.61
C CYS A 321 -14.38 3.44 5.65
N GLU A 322 -15.09 4.43 6.13
CA GLU A 322 -15.51 5.60 5.34
C GLU A 322 -14.33 6.36 4.68
N ASN A 323 -13.15 6.32 5.29
CA ASN A 323 -11.94 6.96 4.77
C ASN A 323 -11.18 6.12 3.72
N SER A 324 -11.55 4.86 3.49
CA SER A 324 -10.80 3.95 2.60
C SER A 324 -10.71 4.47 1.17
N GLY A 325 -11.77 5.11 0.67
CA GLY A 325 -11.77 5.66 -0.69
C GLY A 325 -10.77 6.79 -0.90
N VAL A 326 -10.68 7.74 0.04
CA VAL A 326 -9.72 8.86 -0.07
C VAL A 326 -8.29 8.40 0.13
N ARG A 327 -8.06 7.37 0.95
CA ARG A 327 -6.75 6.72 1.13
C ARG A 327 -6.29 6.01 -0.14
N ALA A 328 -7.22 5.35 -0.86
CA ALA A 328 -6.93 4.79 -2.18
C ALA A 328 -6.47 5.86 -3.17
N LEU A 329 -7.21 6.97 -3.30
CA LEU A 329 -6.82 8.10 -4.16
C LEU A 329 -5.41 8.63 -3.81
N TYR A 330 -5.11 8.74 -2.51
CA TYR A 330 -3.79 9.19 -2.05
C TYR A 330 -2.68 8.27 -2.54
N VAL A 331 -2.75 6.97 -2.29
CA VAL A 331 -1.64 6.06 -2.64
C VAL A 331 -1.44 5.93 -4.15
N PHE A 332 -2.52 5.96 -4.94
CA PHE A 332 -2.41 5.99 -6.40
C PHE A 332 -1.84 7.31 -6.92
N GLY A 333 -2.16 8.43 -6.28
CA GLY A 333 -1.64 9.75 -6.63
C GLY A 333 -0.19 9.96 -6.21
N GLU A 334 0.11 9.80 -4.92
CA GLU A 334 1.41 10.13 -4.35
C GLU A 334 2.48 9.08 -4.66
N HIS A 335 2.17 7.82 -4.41
CA HIS A 335 3.16 6.75 -4.47
C HIS A 335 3.12 5.95 -5.78
N ARG A 336 2.19 6.26 -6.68
CA ARG A 336 1.96 5.44 -7.88
C ARG A 336 1.77 3.97 -7.52
N ALA A 337 1.05 3.72 -6.41
CA ALA A 337 0.78 2.38 -5.94
C ALA A 337 0.24 1.49 -7.06
N ILE A 338 0.61 0.22 -7.06
CA ILE A 338 0.08 -0.74 -8.03
C ILE A 338 -1.33 -1.20 -7.66
N GLY A 339 -1.69 -1.11 -6.36
CA GLY A 339 -3.01 -1.51 -5.90
C GLY A 339 -3.32 -1.09 -4.46
N PHE A 340 -4.60 -1.15 -4.14
CA PHE A 340 -5.16 -0.91 -2.82
C PHE A 340 -6.34 -1.85 -2.60
N SER A 341 -6.43 -2.46 -1.40
CA SER A 341 -7.46 -3.46 -1.07
C SER A 341 -7.90 -3.34 0.39
N PRO A 342 -9.12 -2.89 0.67
CA PRO A 342 -9.69 -3.00 2.01
C PRO A 342 -9.95 -4.47 2.38
N PHE A 343 -9.65 -4.83 3.64
CA PHE A 343 -9.86 -6.16 4.20
C PHE A 343 -11.32 -6.41 4.61
N ALA A 344 -11.77 -7.65 4.51
CA ALA A 344 -13.11 -8.12 4.84
C ALA A 344 -14.22 -7.29 4.17
N ILE A 345 -13.97 -6.87 2.95
CA ILE A 345 -14.89 -6.01 2.19
C ILE A 345 -16.23 -6.71 1.93
N ASP A 346 -16.22 -8.05 1.89
CA ASP A 346 -17.41 -8.90 1.74
C ASP A 346 -18.36 -8.85 2.96
N GLN A 347 -17.86 -8.46 4.13
CA GLN A 347 -18.61 -8.36 5.38
C GLN A 347 -18.76 -6.92 5.86
N SER A 348 -18.19 -5.96 5.15
CA SER A 348 -18.20 -4.55 5.56
C SER A 348 -19.55 -3.89 5.33
N GLU A 349 -19.88 -2.92 6.20
CA GLU A 349 -21.11 -2.16 6.12
C GLU A 349 -21.19 -1.32 4.83
N PRO A 350 -22.41 -1.08 4.30
CA PRO A 350 -22.58 -0.30 3.06
C PRO A 350 -21.93 1.09 3.09
N GLN A 351 -21.94 1.77 4.24
CA GLN A 351 -21.31 3.09 4.39
C GLN A 351 -19.79 3.02 4.17
N SER A 352 -19.13 1.99 4.70
CA SER A 352 -17.70 1.77 4.55
C SER A 352 -17.30 1.43 3.11
N THR A 353 -18.12 0.64 2.42
CA THR A 353 -17.86 0.25 1.03
C THR A 353 -18.22 1.32 0.01
N ALA A 354 -19.13 2.26 0.35
CA ALA A 354 -19.55 3.33 -0.55
C ALA A 354 -18.39 4.23 -0.97
N SER A 355 -17.53 4.64 -0.03
CA SER A 355 -16.35 5.47 -0.34
C SER A 355 -15.37 4.75 -1.26
N VAL A 356 -15.18 3.45 -1.07
CA VAL A 356 -14.32 2.61 -1.93
C VAL A 356 -14.88 2.54 -3.34
N THR A 357 -16.19 2.28 -3.48
CA THR A 357 -16.89 2.21 -4.77
C THR A 357 -16.73 3.51 -5.56
N GLU A 358 -16.94 4.66 -4.91
CA GLU A 358 -16.80 5.96 -5.54
C GLU A 358 -15.34 6.28 -5.92
N ALA A 359 -14.40 6.03 -5.02
CA ALA A 359 -12.99 6.23 -5.31
C ALA A 359 -12.53 5.35 -6.49
N TYR A 360 -12.92 4.08 -6.51
CA TYR A 360 -12.55 3.17 -7.60
C TYR A 360 -13.18 3.58 -8.92
N ARG A 361 -14.38 4.15 -8.90
CA ARG A 361 -14.99 4.75 -10.08
C ARG A 361 -14.16 5.92 -10.62
N LEU A 362 -13.63 6.79 -9.74
CA LEU A 362 -12.76 7.90 -10.13
C LEU A 362 -11.40 7.42 -10.61
N ILE A 363 -10.76 6.52 -9.86
CA ILE A 363 -9.43 5.99 -10.19
C ILE A 363 -9.46 5.32 -11.57
N ARG A 364 -10.48 4.50 -11.84
CA ARG A 364 -10.63 3.87 -13.16
C ARG A 364 -10.66 4.91 -14.28
N GLN A 365 -11.49 5.95 -14.14
CA GLN A 365 -11.59 7.01 -15.13
C GLN A 365 -10.25 7.75 -15.31
N VAL A 366 -9.54 8.06 -14.22
CA VAL A 366 -8.23 8.72 -14.32
C VAL A 366 -7.22 7.82 -15.04
N PHE A 367 -7.27 6.51 -14.81
CA PHE A 367 -6.35 5.57 -15.48
C PHE A 367 -6.76 5.22 -16.92
N ASP A 368 -7.98 5.56 -17.34
CA ASP A 368 -8.42 5.49 -18.74
C ASP A 368 -7.89 6.68 -19.58
N LEU A 369 -7.35 7.74 -18.96
CA LEU A 369 -6.72 8.85 -19.67
C LEU A 369 -5.57 8.36 -20.55
N GLU A 370 -5.49 8.88 -21.76
CA GLU A 370 -4.34 8.65 -22.64
C GLU A 370 -3.05 9.12 -21.96
N ASP A 371 -2.00 8.31 -22.01
CA ASP A 371 -0.67 8.60 -21.43
C ASP A 371 -0.69 8.98 -19.93
N VAL A 372 -1.63 8.48 -19.14
CA VAL A 372 -1.75 8.79 -17.70
C VAL A 372 -0.45 8.58 -16.93
N SER A 373 0.39 7.65 -17.34
CA SER A 373 1.71 7.38 -16.73
C SER A 373 2.70 8.52 -16.89
N SER A 374 2.56 9.35 -17.94
CA SER A 374 3.44 10.48 -18.24
C SER A 374 3.11 11.74 -17.44
N TYR A 375 1.88 11.86 -16.92
CA TYR A 375 1.46 13.04 -16.17
C TYR A 375 2.18 13.13 -14.82
N ARG A 376 2.59 14.36 -14.44
CA ARG A 376 2.92 14.66 -13.05
C ARG A 376 1.65 14.50 -12.24
N ARG A 377 1.75 13.81 -11.10
CA ARG A 377 0.62 13.61 -10.21
C ARG A 377 1.05 13.62 -8.76
N TRP A 378 0.12 14.02 -7.92
CA TRP A 378 0.26 14.10 -6.47
C TRP A 378 -0.95 13.49 -5.81
N GLY A 379 -0.75 12.81 -4.70
CA GLY A 379 -1.80 12.36 -3.82
C GLY A 379 -2.01 13.37 -2.70
N LEU A 380 -3.26 13.66 -2.42
CA LEU A 380 -3.69 14.54 -1.34
C LEU A 380 -4.44 13.70 -0.33
N LEU A 381 -4.10 13.83 0.95
CA LEU A 381 -4.82 13.22 2.06
C LEU A 381 -4.68 14.14 3.27
N PHE A 382 -5.80 14.64 3.75
CA PHE A 382 -5.89 15.58 4.85
C PHE A 382 -6.87 15.12 5.90
N ASP A 383 -6.61 15.51 7.13
CA ASP A 383 -7.47 15.33 8.28
C ASP A 383 -7.51 16.59 9.13
N GLN A 384 -7.97 16.49 10.36
CA GLN A 384 -8.11 17.61 11.29
C GLN A 384 -6.76 18.11 11.83
N GLU A 385 -5.72 17.26 11.82
CA GLU A 385 -4.37 17.62 12.28
C GLU A 385 -3.48 18.08 11.12
N ASP A 386 -3.50 17.34 10.01
CA ASP A 386 -2.74 17.63 8.78
C ASP A 386 -3.67 18.20 7.72
N LYS A 387 -3.89 19.52 7.77
CA LYS A 387 -4.96 20.23 7.05
C LYS A 387 -4.59 20.70 5.67
N GLU A 388 -3.29 20.86 5.36
CA GLU A 388 -2.86 21.51 4.12
C GLU A 388 -1.48 21.06 3.63
N ARG A 389 -1.27 21.20 2.33
CA ARG A 389 0.01 20.99 1.66
C ARG A 389 0.20 22.00 0.55
N THR A 390 1.41 22.55 0.43
CA THR A 390 1.83 23.39 -0.69
C THR A 390 2.66 22.56 -1.67
N ILE A 391 2.31 22.63 -2.95
CA ILE A 391 3.01 22.01 -4.07
C ILE A 391 3.54 23.13 -4.97
N ILE A 392 4.80 23.02 -5.40
CA ILE A 392 5.39 23.92 -6.38
C ILE A 392 5.49 23.14 -7.71
N ASP A 393 4.73 23.60 -8.70
CA ASP A 393 4.76 23.04 -10.06
C ASP A 393 5.21 24.10 -11.06
N ASP A 394 6.48 24.01 -11.44
CA ASP A 394 7.22 25.05 -12.16
C ASP A 394 7.14 26.40 -11.39
N LYS A 395 6.40 27.39 -11.88
CA LYS A 395 6.20 28.71 -11.25
C LYS A 395 4.83 28.87 -10.59
N THR A 396 4.04 27.81 -10.56
CA THR A 396 2.72 27.80 -9.94
C THR A 396 2.81 27.19 -8.55
N VAL A 397 2.37 27.95 -7.56
CA VAL A 397 2.20 27.49 -6.17
C VAL A 397 0.78 27.02 -6.01
N ILE A 398 0.61 25.75 -5.71
CA ILE A 398 -0.68 25.09 -5.52
C ILE A 398 -0.84 24.84 -4.02
N THR A 399 -1.82 25.50 -3.41
CA THR A 399 -2.17 25.24 -2.00
C THR A 399 -3.37 24.33 -1.94
N CYS A 400 -3.17 23.12 -1.43
CA CYS A 400 -4.21 22.09 -1.28
C CYS A 400 -4.58 22.00 0.19
N ARG A 401 -5.89 21.98 0.51
CA ARG A 401 -6.37 21.99 1.89
C ARG A 401 -7.57 21.05 2.05
N HIS A 402 -7.80 20.62 3.29
CA HIS A 402 -9.03 19.96 3.66
C HIS A 402 -10.23 20.88 3.46
N PHE A 403 -11.38 20.36 3.01
CA PHE A 403 -12.58 21.17 2.74
C PHE A 403 -13.05 21.98 3.96
N PHE A 404 -12.99 21.42 5.17
CA PHE A 404 -13.39 22.11 6.40
C PHE A 404 -12.40 23.18 6.90
N THR A 405 -11.35 23.48 6.18
CA THR A 405 -10.59 24.73 6.38
C THR A 405 -11.36 25.95 5.88
N LEU A 406 -12.45 25.76 5.14
CA LEU A 406 -13.36 26.83 4.73
C LEU A 406 -14.31 27.15 5.89
N PRO A 407 -14.32 28.40 6.38
CA PRO A 407 -14.96 28.74 7.66
C PRO A 407 -16.50 28.75 7.61
N TRP A 408 -17.10 28.66 6.42
CA TRP A 408 -18.56 28.69 6.28
C TRP A 408 -19.26 27.33 6.50
N ASP A 409 -18.52 26.21 6.58
CA ASP A 409 -19.10 24.95 7.00
C ASP A 409 -19.11 24.87 8.53
N PRO A 410 -20.27 24.71 9.18
CA PRO A 410 -20.36 24.67 10.63
C PRO A 410 -19.42 23.63 11.27
N ARG A 411 -19.19 22.49 10.60
CA ARG A 411 -18.29 21.42 11.08
C ARG A 411 -16.82 21.84 11.16
N ALA A 412 -16.44 22.95 10.51
CA ALA A 412 -15.12 23.53 10.64
C ALA A 412 -14.81 24.04 12.06
N THR A 413 -15.84 24.46 12.81
CA THR A 413 -15.72 25.19 14.07
C THR A 413 -16.56 24.66 15.23
N ASP A 414 -17.47 23.72 14.99
CA ASP A 414 -18.40 23.19 16.00
C ASP A 414 -17.79 22.09 16.90
N GLY A 415 -16.53 21.70 16.66
CA GLY A 415 -15.85 20.65 17.40
C GLY A 415 -16.12 19.23 16.89
N SER A 416 -16.82 19.08 15.77
CA SER A 416 -17.02 17.79 15.12
C SER A 416 -15.70 17.17 14.67
N GLU A 417 -15.61 15.84 14.68
CA GLU A 417 -14.50 15.11 14.05
C GLU A 417 -14.62 15.21 12.52
N TRP A 418 -13.53 15.57 11.87
CA TRP A 418 -13.50 15.69 10.42
C TRP A 418 -13.26 14.31 9.76
N PRO A 419 -14.06 13.93 8.74
CA PRO A 419 -13.70 12.82 7.88
C PRO A 419 -12.41 13.18 7.13
N GLU A 420 -11.61 12.20 6.76
CA GLU A 420 -10.46 12.45 5.87
C GLU A 420 -10.96 12.97 4.51
N GLY A 421 -10.26 13.97 3.96
CA GLY A 421 -10.40 14.42 2.58
C GLY A 421 -9.21 13.96 1.74
N GLY A 422 -9.45 13.54 0.51
CA GLY A 422 -8.33 13.11 -0.34
C GLY A 422 -8.63 13.16 -1.83
N ALA A 423 -7.56 13.28 -2.62
CA ALA A 423 -7.65 13.38 -4.07
C ALA A 423 -6.37 12.97 -4.78
N MET A 424 -6.50 12.68 -6.07
CA MET A 424 -5.42 12.74 -7.03
C MET A 424 -5.46 14.08 -7.75
N LEU A 425 -4.34 14.78 -7.77
CA LEU A 425 -4.13 15.98 -8.59
C LEU A 425 -3.16 15.62 -9.71
N LEU A 426 -3.55 15.85 -10.95
CA LEU A 426 -2.73 15.60 -12.14
C LEU A 426 -2.50 16.91 -12.90
N ARG A 427 -1.29 17.08 -13.44
CA ARG A 427 -1.00 18.14 -14.40
C ARG A 427 -1.16 17.59 -15.82
N LEU A 428 -2.19 18.02 -16.53
CA LEU A 428 -2.44 17.61 -17.92
C LEU A 428 -1.55 18.38 -18.91
N ALA A 429 -1.40 19.69 -18.68
CA ALA A 429 -0.57 20.58 -19.48
C ALA A 429 -0.12 21.79 -18.64
N LYS A 430 0.61 22.72 -19.25
CA LYS A 430 0.91 24.00 -18.59
C LYS A 430 -0.39 24.70 -18.23
N ASP A 431 -0.51 25.11 -16.97
CA ASP A 431 -1.69 25.81 -16.44
C ASP A 431 -3.01 25.03 -16.61
N GLU A 432 -2.93 23.68 -16.58
CA GLU A 432 -4.08 22.82 -16.78
C GLU A 432 -3.98 21.56 -15.89
N TYR A 433 -4.98 21.36 -15.04
CA TYR A 433 -4.97 20.34 -14.00
C TYR A 433 -6.27 19.53 -13.98
N LEU A 434 -6.17 18.31 -13.49
CA LEU A 434 -7.30 17.45 -13.17
C LEU A 434 -7.26 17.13 -11.67
N LEU A 435 -8.37 17.35 -10.97
CA LEU A 435 -8.54 17.02 -9.56
C LEU A 435 -9.64 15.98 -9.43
N ALA A 436 -9.29 14.78 -8.96
CA ALA A 436 -10.24 13.69 -8.75
C ALA A 436 -10.27 13.30 -7.28
N GLY A 437 -11.37 13.49 -6.58
CA GLY A 437 -11.42 13.21 -5.15
C GLY A 437 -12.67 13.63 -4.42
N SER A 438 -12.52 13.82 -3.09
CA SER A 438 -13.55 14.22 -2.14
C SER A 438 -12.93 15.01 -0.98
N GLY A 439 -13.61 16.04 -0.48
CA GLY A 439 -13.21 16.77 0.73
C GLY A 439 -11.99 17.70 0.56
N ILE A 440 -11.74 18.23 -0.64
CA ILE A 440 -10.51 18.98 -0.98
C ILE A 440 -10.82 20.36 -1.53
N VAL A 441 -9.96 21.32 -1.18
CA VAL A 441 -9.89 22.67 -1.76
C VAL A 441 -8.50 22.88 -2.33
N VAL A 442 -8.43 23.43 -3.55
CA VAL A 442 -7.17 23.75 -4.22
C VAL A 442 -7.20 25.20 -4.73
N SER A 443 -6.19 25.98 -4.37
CA SER A 443 -5.98 27.34 -4.85
C SER A 443 -4.64 27.48 -5.54
N PHE A 444 -4.52 28.47 -6.41
CA PHE A 444 -3.35 28.66 -7.27
C PHE A 444 -2.84 30.10 -7.17
N ALA A 445 -1.51 30.24 -7.13
CA ALA A 445 -0.84 31.53 -7.12
C ALA A 445 0.48 31.42 -7.89
N THR A 446 1.09 32.56 -8.22
CA THR A 446 2.51 32.58 -8.62
C THR A 446 3.38 32.59 -7.37
N GLU A 447 4.67 32.19 -7.50
CA GLU A 447 5.65 32.36 -6.42
C GLU A 447 5.77 33.82 -5.97
N TYR A 448 5.59 34.77 -6.93
CA TYR A 448 5.64 36.17 -6.65
C TYR A 448 4.44 36.64 -5.79
N GLU A 449 3.22 36.17 -6.08
CA GLU A 449 2.04 36.46 -5.27
C GLU A 449 2.23 36.00 -3.83
N LYS A 450 2.77 34.79 -3.62
CA LYS A 450 2.97 34.22 -2.29
C LYS A 450 3.95 35.00 -1.42
N GLN A 451 4.91 35.72 -2.02
CA GLN A 451 5.84 36.57 -1.28
C GLN A 451 5.16 37.83 -0.68
N PHE A 452 3.99 38.19 -1.19
CA PHE A 452 3.24 39.39 -0.79
C PHE A 452 1.86 39.05 -0.19
N GLU A 453 1.53 37.77 0.01
CA GLU A 453 0.33 37.40 0.76
C GLU A 453 0.50 37.82 2.22
N GLU A 454 -0.36 38.75 2.66
CA GLU A 454 -0.58 39.03 4.08
C GLU A 454 -1.50 37.93 4.65
N GLU A 455 -1.24 37.49 5.88
CA GLU A 455 -2.19 36.69 6.63
C GLU A 455 -3.47 37.51 6.82
N LYS A 456 -4.52 37.18 6.09
CA LYS A 456 -5.83 37.81 6.22
C LYS A 456 -6.67 36.97 7.17
N GLU A 457 -7.10 37.55 8.28
CA GLU A 457 -8.17 36.97 9.10
C GLU A 457 -9.46 37.01 8.25
N LEU A 458 -10.05 35.84 7.97
CA LEU A 458 -11.33 35.72 7.33
C LEU A 458 -12.43 35.74 8.41
N GLY A 459 -13.50 36.46 8.15
CA GLY A 459 -14.71 36.41 8.95
C GLY A 459 -15.47 35.09 8.77
N GLU A 460 -16.52 34.88 9.59
CA GLU A 460 -17.38 33.68 9.51
C GLU A 460 -18.06 33.51 8.14
N ASP A 461 -18.22 34.58 7.38
CA ASP A 461 -18.75 34.64 6.02
C ASP A 461 -17.71 34.31 4.93
N GLY A 462 -16.45 34.07 5.31
CA GLY A 462 -15.34 33.80 4.39
C GLY A 462 -14.76 35.06 3.71
N PHE A 463 -15.22 36.25 4.08
CA PHE A 463 -14.67 37.53 3.64
C PHE A 463 -13.67 38.08 4.66
N VAL A 464 -12.82 39.00 4.22
CA VAL A 464 -11.87 39.65 5.12
C VAL A 464 -12.64 40.40 6.20
N ALA A 465 -12.36 40.11 7.47
CA ALA A 465 -13.01 40.78 8.58
C ALA A 465 -12.78 42.30 8.50
N GLU A 466 -13.85 43.07 8.40
CA GLU A 466 -13.77 44.52 8.51
C GLU A 466 -13.41 44.91 9.94
N GLY A 467 -12.37 45.70 10.14
CA GLY A 467 -12.21 46.49 11.34
C GLY A 467 -10.98 46.31 12.21
N LYS A 468 -10.00 45.50 11.86
CA LYS A 468 -8.66 45.63 12.47
C LYS A 468 -7.69 46.22 11.44
N PRO A 469 -7.23 47.48 11.60
CA PRO A 469 -6.13 47.97 10.78
C PRO A 469 -4.93 47.08 11.06
N SER A 470 -4.42 46.42 9.99
CA SER A 470 -3.18 45.68 10.06
C SER A 470 -2.11 46.62 10.63
N LYS A 471 -1.37 46.17 11.64
CA LYS A 471 -0.19 46.85 12.11
C LYS A 471 0.75 47.07 10.93
N GLU A 472 0.88 48.33 10.50
CA GLU A 472 1.72 48.76 9.40
C GLU A 472 1.50 48.00 8.08
N GLN A 473 0.61 48.50 7.24
CA GLN A 473 0.65 48.18 5.81
C GLN A 473 2.08 48.50 5.33
N LYS A 474 2.91 47.48 5.20
CA LYS A 474 4.11 47.61 4.36
C LYS A 474 3.58 48.03 3.00
N LEU A 475 3.85 49.28 2.61
CA LEU A 475 3.52 49.80 1.30
C LEU A 475 4.06 48.79 0.28
N ILE A 476 3.16 48.01 -0.34
CA ILE A 476 3.51 47.22 -1.52
C ILE A 476 4.05 48.25 -2.50
N PRO A 477 5.31 48.11 -2.97
CA PRO A 477 5.86 49.05 -3.94
C PRO A 477 4.81 49.23 -5.05
N ASN A 478 4.56 50.48 -5.47
CA ASN A 478 3.53 50.87 -6.46
C ASN A 478 3.66 50.20 -7.84
N ARG A 479 4.45 49.14 -7.92
CA ARG A 479 4.68 48.31 -9.10
C ARG A 479 4.65 46.84 -8.70
N PHE A 480 3.45 46.26 -8.70
CA PHE A 480 3.31 44.81 -8.81
C PHE A 480 3.74 44.41 -10.24
N LEU A 481 5.01 44.00 -10.38
CA LEU A 481 5.61 43.72 -11.68
C LEU A 481 5.44 42.25 -12.08
N GLY A 482 4.82 41.45 -11.22
CA GLY A 482 4.62 40.02 -11.45
C GLY A 482 3.24 39.72 -12.05
N LYS A 483 3.15 38.62 -12.76
CA LYS A 483 1.87 38.06 -13.21
C LYS A 483 1.20 37.34 -12.04
N ARG A 484 -0.13 37.44 -12.02
CA ARG A 484 -0.99 36.70 -11.10
C ARG A 484 -1.57 35.49 -11.77
N LYS A 485 -1.95 34.46 -10.99
CA LYS A 485 -2.71 33.31 -11.47
C LYS A 485 -4.20 33.53 -11.21
N GLY A 486 -5.00 33.32 -12.24
CA GLY A 486 -6.46 33.27 -12.15
C GLY A 486 -6.97 31.91 -12.62
N ILE A 487 -8.12 31.51 -12.10
CA ILE A 487 -8.85 30.33 -12.57
C ILE A 487 -9.70 30.76 -13.77
N GLY A 488 -9.41 30.22 -14.95
CA GLY A 488 -10.17 30.49 -16.16
C GLY A 488 -11.51 29.75 -16.19
N PHE A 489 -11.47 28.48 -15.73
CA PHE A 489 -12.67 27.70 -15.50
C PHE A 489 -12.38 26.50 -14.59
N VAL A 490 -13.44 26.04 -13.96
CA VAL A 490 -13.53 24.75 -13.27
C VAL A 490 -14.71 24.00 -13.86
N ASP A 491 -14.44 22.90 -14.55
CA ASP A 491 -15.47 22.06 -15.16
C ASP A 491 -15.53 20.70 -14.47
N GLU A 492 -16.71 20.29 -14.03
CA GLU A 492 -16.94 18.90 -13.69
C GLU A 492 -16.94 18.08 -14.98
N VAL A 493 -16.12 17.01 -14.99
CA VAL A 493 -15.94 16.15 -16.16
C VAL A 493 -16.03 14.68 -15.79
N ARG A 494 -16.20 13.84 -16.80
CA ARG A 494 -15.91 12.41 -16.74
C ARG A 494 -14.88 12.04 -17.80
N VAL A 495 -14.15 10.97 -17.59
CA VAL A 495 -13.31 10.37 -18.62
C VAL A 495 -14.07 9.22 -19.26
N ASP A 496 -14.17 9.21 -20.57
CA ASP A 496 -14.83 8.15 -21.31
C ASP A 496 -13.86 6.97 -21.59
N SER A 497 -14.41 5.90 -22.16
CA SER A 497 -13.63 4.68 -22.51
C SER A 497 -12.57 4.90 -23.61
N LEU A 498 -12.54 6.08 -24.23
CA LEU A 498 -11.51 6.48 -25.19
C LEU A 498 -10.46 7.41 -24.54
N GLY A 499 -10.50 7.58 -23.21
CA GLY A 499 -9.56 8.42 -22.48
C GLY A 499 -9.79 9.92 -22.64
N GLN A 500 -10.97 10.34 -23.12
CA GLN A 500 -11.26 11.75 -23.38
C GLN A 500 -12.12 12.37 -22.28
N LEU A 501 -11.79 13.63 -21.94
CA LEU A 501 -12.59 14.41 -21.01
C LEU A 501 -13.94 14.78 -21.64
N ARG A 502 -15.03 14.44 -20.96
CA ARG A 502 -16.38 14.79 -21.31
C ARG A 502 -16.94 15.77 -20.30
N TYR A 503 -17.26 16.96 -20.77
CA TYR A 503 -17.89 18.03 -20.00
C TYR A 503 -19.23 17.59 -19.43
N LEU A 504 -19.46 17.88 -18.15
CA LEU A 504 -20.75 17.69 -17.48
C LEU A 504 -21.40 19.03 -17.15
N ARG A 505 -20.68 19.89 -16.43
CA ARG A 505 -21.13 21.23 -16.07
C ARG A 505 -19.95 22.11 -15.67
N ARG A 506 -20.17 23.43 -15.68
CA ARG A 506 -19.21 24.40 -15.16
C ARG A 506 -19.50 24.74 -13.70
N GLU A 507 -18.49 24.72 -12.91
CA GLU A 507 -18.54 25.01 -11.47
C GLU A 507 -17.92 26.40 -11.20
N ASN A 508 -18.56 27.46 -11.68
CA ASN A 508 -18.16 28.84 -11.44
C ASN A 508 -19.11 29.52 -10.44
N GLY A 509 -18.73 30.70 -9.97
CA GLY A 509 -19.51 31.49 -9.03
C GLY A 509 -19.40 30.96 -7.60
N ASP A 510 -20.52 30.49 -7.04
CA ASP A 510 -20.52 30.02 -5.65
C ASP A 510 -19.68 28.76 -5.46
N GLN A 511 -19.60 27.88 -6.47
CA GLN A 511 -18.86 26.61 -6.38
C GLN A 511 -17.33 26.80 -6.36
N ASP A 512 -16.81 27.82 -7.03
CA ASP A 512 -15.37 28.15 -7.06
C ASP A 512 -15.03 29.41 -6.27
N HIS A 513 -15.98 29.91 -5.48
CA HIS A 513 -15.87 31.16 -4.74
C HIS A 513 -15.38 32.31 -5.62
N GLN A 514 -16.04 32.48 -6.75
CA GLN A 514 -15.77 33.54 -7.75
C GLN A 514 -14.31 33.47 -8.28
N GLY A 515 -13.84 32.28 -8.59
CA GLY A 515 -12.52 32.03 -9.17
C GLY A 515 -11.34 32.03 -8.18
N ARG A 516 -11.60 31.90 -6.87
CA ARG A 516 -10.54 31.88 -5.86
C ARG A 516 -9.94 30.50 -5.62
N HIS A 517 -10.75 29.45 -5.77
CA HIS A 517 -10.30 28.06 -5.60
C HIS A 517 -11.22 27.07 -6.33
N ALA A 518 -10.69 25.90 -6.65
CA ALA A 518 -11.50 24.73 -6.99
C ALA A 518 -11.72 23.88 -5.73
N ARG A 519 -12.93 23.31 -5.56
CA ARG A 519 -13.26 22.52 -4.36
C ARG A 519 -14.20 21.37 -4.65
N ILE A 520 -14.08 20.34 -3.83
CA ILE A 520 -14.99 19.21 -3.77
C ILE A 520 -15.38 19.03 -2.31
N SER A 521 -16.67 19.06 -2.00
CA SER A 521 -17.17 18.92 -0.62
C SER A 521 -16.91 17.51 -0.09
N CYS A 522 -16.83 17.37 1.24
CA CYS A 522 -16.78 16.06 1.86
C CYS A 522 -18.03 15.23 1.53
N GLY A 523 -17.83 13.99 1.07
CA GLY A 523 -18.89 13.09 0.64
C GLY A 523 -19.33 13.26 -0.83
N GLU A 524 -18.91 14.32 -1.52
CA GLU A 524 -19.02 14.41 -2.97
C GLU A 524 -17.80 13.79 -3.63
N TRP A 525 -18.01 13.11 -4.77
CA TRP A 525 -16.95 12.41 -5.51
C TRP A 525 -16.98 12.86 -6.97
N LYS A 526 -16.01 13.69 -7.34
CA LYS A 526 -15.97 14.37 -8.64
C LYS A 526 -14.59 14.32 -9.28
N ILE A 527 -14.59 14.59 -10.59
CA ILE A 527 -13.39 14.93 -11.35
C ILE A 527 -13.58 16.35 -11.85
N LEU A 528 -12.68 17.25 -11.45
CA LEU A 528 -12.66 18.64 -11.89
C LEU A 528 -11.53 18.86 -12.87
N HIS A 529 -11.82 19.43 -14.03
CA HIS A 529 -10.87 19.94 -15.00
C HIS A 529 -10.70 21.44 -14.75
N ILE A 530 -9.48 21.85 -14.45
CA ILE A 530 -9.14 23.21 -14.02
C ILE A 530 -8.21 23.83 -15.05
N LYS A 531 -8.56 24.98 -15.57
CA LYS A 531 -7.71 25.77 -16.46
C LYS A 531 -7.36 27.10 -15.81
N LEU A 532 -6.06 27.39 -15.76
CA LEU A 532 -5.54 28.65 -15.23
C LEU A 532 -5.17 29.61 -16.37
N TYR A 533 -5.08 30.90 -16.02
CA TYR A 533 -4.53 31.94 -16.89
C TYR A 533 -3.64 32.89 -16.06
N GLU A 534 -2.80 33.66 -16.73
CA GLU A 534 -1.97 34.70 -16.13
C GLU A 534 -2.47 36.08 -16.55
N TYR A 535 -2.50 37.00 -15.59
CA TYR A 535 -2.88 38.40 -15.86
C TYR A 535 -2.03 39.39 -15.08
#